data_38fdbf5b703d8b8a9f453f96cc31b6f0
#
_entry.id   38fdbf5b703d8b8a9f453f96cc31b6f0
#
_cell.length_a   1.000
_cell.length_b   1.000
_cell.length_c   1.000
_cell.angle_alpha   90.00
_cell.angle_beta   90.00
_cell.angle_gamma   90.00
#
_symmetry.space_group_name_H-M   'P 1'
#
loop_
_entity.id
_entity.type
_entity.pdbx_description
1 polymer ?
#
loop_
_entity_poly.entity_id
_entity_poly.type
_entity_poly.pdbx_seq_one_letter_code
_entity_poly.pdbx_strand_id
1 'polypeptide(L)'
;MLNLSLIKIKQEQLKYSQKLVYKKIFAQICQTININADLGKNYCLFVVPEFILDEITYPFIDCLEYLNKKIEKIKKDKNIVEVSFFVPNVFYFKWDI
;
A
#
# COMPACT_ATOMS: atom_id res chain seq x y z
N MET A 1 11.65 -16.82 33.33
CA MET A 1 10.88 -17.78 32.53
C MET A 1 10.22 -17.07 31.38
N LEU A 2 10.31 -17.61 30.19
CA LEU A 2 9.71 -17.05 29.00
C LEU A 2 8.20 -17.27 29.00
N ASN A 3 7.40 -16.20 28.83
CA ASN A 3 5.96 -16.33 28.73
C ASN A 3 5.56 -16.33 27.23
N LEU A 4 5.33 -17.53 26.69
CA LEU A 4 5.00 -17.71 25.27
C LEU A 4 3.67 -17.05 24.88
N SER A 5 2.69 -17.04 25.78
CA SER A 5 1.40 -16.39 25.53
C SER A 5 1.56 -14.89 25.35
N LEU A 6 2.39 -14.25 26.16
CA LEU A 6 2.66 -12.82 26.06
C LEU A 6 3.40 -12.48 24.76
N ILE A 7 4.37 -13.31 24.38
CA ILE A 7 5.11 -13.13 23.12
C ILE A 7 4.16 -13.22 21.94
N LYS A 8 3.26 -14.20 21.93
CA LYS A 8 2.26 -14.37 20.87
C LYS A 8 1.35 -13.16 20.75
N ILE A 9 0.86 -12.63 21.89
CA ILE A 9 0.02 -11.43 21.90
C ILE A 9 0.77 -10.23 21.30
N LYS A 10 2.02 -10.04 21.68
CA LYS A 10 2.85 -8.95 21.12
C LYS A 10 3.06 -9.09 19.62
N GLN A 11 3.25 -10.30 19.11
CA GLN A 11 3.39 -10.54 17.67
C GLN A 11 2.10 -10.24 16.93
N GLU A 12 0.95 -10.60 17.48
CA GLU A 12 -0.36 -10.30 16.89
C GLU A 12 -0.62 -8.79 16.86
N GLN A 13 -0.27 -8.08 17.94
CA GLN A 13 -0.37 -6.63 18.01
C GLN A 13 0.52 -5.95 16.98
N LEU A 14 1.73 -6.46 16.78
CA LEU A 14 2.66 -5.93 15.77
C LEU A 14 2.09 -6.11 14.37
N LYS A 15 1.56 -7.28 14.04
CA LYS A 15 0.92 -7.54 12.74
C LYS A 15 -0.24 -6.59 12.48
N TYR A 16 -1.07 -6.36 13.49
CA TYR A 16 -2.19 -5.42 13.39
C TYR A 16 -1.71 -3.99 13.13
N SER A 17 -0.68 -3.56 13.85
CA SER A 17 -0.10 -2.22 13.68
C SER A 17 0.54 -2.05 12.30
N GLN A 18 1.22 -3.08 11.81
CA GLN A 18 1.78 -3.08 10.45
C GLN A 18 0.68 -2.94 9.40
N LYS A 19 -0.45 -3.64 9.59
CA LYS A 19 -1.60 -3.55 8.68
C LYS A 19 -2.18 -2.13 8.63
N LEU A 20 -2.19 -1.43 9.74
CA LEU A 20 -2.61 -0.02 9.78
C LEU A 20 -1.70 0.87 8.93
N VAL A 21 -0.39 0.60 8.96
CA VAL A 21 0.56 1.32 8.11
C VAL A 21 0.27 1.04 6.63
N TYR A 22 0.01 -0.21 6.27
CA TYR A 22 -0.33 -0.58 4.88
C TYR A 22 -1.60 0.13 4.40
N LYS A 23 -2.61 0.26 5.27
CA LYS A 23 -3.83 1.00 4.96
C LYS A 23 -3.55 2.47 4.69
N LYS A 24 -2.65 3.10 5.44
CA LYS A 24 -2.24 4.48 5.23
C LYS A 24 -1.56 4.64 3.86
N ILE A 25 -0.67 3.73 3.51
CA ILE A 25 0.03 3.74 2.21
C ILE A 25 -0.99 3.59 1.08
N PHE A 26 -1.92 2.66 1.21
CA PHE A 26 -2.98 2.48 0.21
C PHE A 26 -3.85 3.73 0.05
N ALA A 27 -4.19 4.39 1.15
CA ALA A 27 -4.94 5.64 1.11
C ALA A 27 -4.17 6.72 0.34
N GLN A 28 -2.85 6.78 0.49
CA GLN A 28 -2.00 7.70 -0.26
C GLN A 28 -2.00 7.37 -1.76
N ILE A 29 -2.01 6.10 -2.13
CA ILE A 29 -2.14 5.67 -3.53
C ILE A 29 -3.45 6.19 -4.11
N CYS A 30 -4.57 5.97 -3.44
CA CYS A 30 -5.88 6.44 -3.89
C CYS A 30 -5.92 7.96 -4.02
N GLN A 31 -5.34 8.67 -3.06
CA GLN A 31 -5.25 10.13 -3.09
C GLN A 31 -4.43 10.61 -4.28
N THR A 32 -3.30 9.96 -4.54
CA THR A 32 -2.42 10.30 -5.67
C THR A 32 -3.16 10.13 -7.00
N ILE A 33 -3.89 9.02 -7.17
CA ILE A 33 -4.70 8.79 -8.37
C ILE A 33 -5.74 9.90 -8.53
N ASN A 34 -6.47 10.21 -7.45
CA ASN A 34 -7.52 11.23 -7.48
C ASN A 34 -6.97 12.63 -7.83
N ILE A 35 -5.85 13.01 -7.22
CA ILE A 35 -5.21 14.30 -7.50
C ILE A 35 -4.80 14.40 -8.97
N ASN A 36 -4.19 13.36 -9.51
CA ASN A 36 -3.76 13.35 -10.92
C ASN A 36 -4.95 13.35 -11.88
N ALA A 37 -6.02 12.63 -11.55
CA ALA A 37 -7.25 12.64 -12.33
C ALA A 37 -7.89 14.04 -12.33
N ASP A 38 -7.92 14.71 -11.20
CA ASP A 38 -8.44 16.09 -11.08
C ASP A 38 -7.61 17.08 -11.90
N LEU A 39 -6.32 16.80 -12.10
CA LEU A 39 -5.44 17.61 -12.95
C LEU A 39 -5.60 17.29 -14.46
N GLY A 40 -6.51 16.39 -14.80
CA GLY A 40 -6.73 15.98 -16.18
C GLY A 40 -5.75 14.95 -16.72
N LYS A 41 -4.94 14.36 -15.85
CA LYS A 41 -4.00 13.30 -16.23
C LYS A 41 -4.68 11.94 -16.22
N ASN A 42 -4.19 11.02 -17.04
CA ASN A 42 -4.70 9.65 -17.11
C ASN A 42 -3.69 8.61 -16.60
N TYR A 43 -2.66 9.05 -15.93
CA TYR A 43 -1.63 8.17 -15.33
C TYR A 43 -1.01 8.81 -14.10
N CYS A 44 -0.40 7.99 -13.28
CA CYS A 44 0.46 8.46 -12.19
C CYS A 44 1.46 7.40 -11.80
N LEU A 45 2.52 7.84 -11.14
CA LEU A 45 3.51 6.98 -10.50
C LEU A 45 3.40 7.13 -8.99
N PHE A 46 3.58 6.04 -8.27
CA PHE A 46 3.60 6.06 -6.81
C PHE A 46 4.80 5.26 -6.30
N VAL A 47 5.64 5.91 -5.51
CA VAL A 47 6.80 5.26 -4.88
C VAL A 47 6.37 4.72 -3.52
N VAL A 48 6.44 3.39 -3.35
CA VAL A 48 6.10 2.76 -2.08
C VAL A 48 7.27 2.91 -1.12
N PRO A 49 7.06 3.51 0.07
CA PRO A 49 8.15 3.65 1.03
C PRO A 49 8.52 2.28 1.62
N GLU A 50 9.82 2.02 1.73
CA GLU A 50 10.33 0.80 2.37
C GLU A 50 10.27 0.91 3.90
N PHE A 51 10.30 2.13 4.41
CA PHE A 51 10.09 2.44 5.82
C PHE A 51 9.54 3.85 5.94
N ILE A 52 8.89 4.13 7.06
CA ILE A 52 8.33 5.46 7.36
C ILE A 52 8.88 5.88 8.71
N LEU A 53 9.45 7.09 8.79
CA LEU A 53 9.94 7.66 10.06
C LEU A 53 8.78 7.75 11.06
N ASP A 54 9.07 7.42 12.33
CA ASP A 54 8.13 7.43 13.43
C ASP A 54 7.00 6.41 13.32
N GLU A 55 7.05 5.50 12.35
CA GLU A 55 6.15 4.36 12.25
C GLU A 55 6.91 3.07 12.57
N ILE A 56 6.17 2.02 12.91
CA ILE A 56 6.78 0.69 13.12
C ILE A 56 7.37 0.17 11.82
N THR A 57 8.42 -0.63 11.92
CA THR A 57 8.98 -1.32 10.76
C THR A 57 8.03 -2.40 10.27
N TYR A 58 8.07 -2.68 8.98
CA TYR A 58 7.22 -3.69 8.35
C TYR A 58 8.00 -4.43 7.25
N PRO A 59 7.67 -5.72 7.00
CA PRO A 59 8.24 -6.43 5.87
C PRO A 59 7.71 -5.83 4.56
N PHE A 60 8.61 -5.36 3.71
CA PHE A 60 8.23 -4.67 2.48
C PHE A 60 7.41 -5.56 1.53
N ILE A 61 7.78 -6.85 1.44
CA ILE A 61 7.06 -7.81 0.59
C ILE A 61 5.62 -7.97 1.06
N ASP A 62 5.37 -8.04 2.36
CA ASP A 62 4.02 -8.13 2.91
C ASP A 62 3.20 -6.87 2.58
N CYS A 63 3.84 -5.71 2.64
CA CYS A 63 3.22 -4.45 2.23
C CYS A 63 2.81 -4.51 0.75
N LEU A 64 3.70 -4.93 -0.14
CA LEU A 64 3.41 -5.05 -1.56
C LEU A 64 2.27 -6.03 -1.85
N GLU A 65 2.24 -7.17 -1.16
CA GLU A 65 1.14 -8.13 -1.30
C GLU A 65 -0.20 -7.53 -0.89
N TYR A 66 -0.22 -6.81 0.23
CA TYR A 66 -1.41 -6.11 0.70
C TYR A 66 -1.89 -5.09 -0.34
N LEU A 67 -0.97 -4.27 -0.86
CA LEU A 67 -1.29 -3.25 -1.84
C LEU A 67 -1.82 -3.86 -3.14
N ASN A 68 -1.20 -4.95 -3.63
CA ASN A 68 -1.66 -5.62 -4.83
C ASN A 68 -3.10 -6.13 -4.70
N LYS A 69 -3.45 -6.72 -3.55
CA LYS A 69 -4.82 -7.19 -3.30
C LYS A 69 -5.82 -6.04 -3.31
N LYS A 70 -5.47 -4.92 -2.69
CA LYS A 70 -6.35 -3.74 -2.64
C LYS A 70 -6.48 -3.07 -4.01
N ILE A 71 -5.41 -2.99 -4.77
CA ILE A 71 -5.41 -2.43 -6.11
C ILE A 71 -6.32 -3.24 -7.03
N GLU A 72 -6.27 -4.57 -6.97
CA GLU A 72 -7.16 -5.43 -7.75
C GLU A 72 -8.64 -5.14 -7.46
N LYS A 73 -8.97 -4.84 -6.21
CA LYS A 73 -10.35 -4.52 -5.82
C LYS A 73 -10.84 -3.19 -6.37
N ILE A 74 -9.97 -2.19 -6.51
CA ILE A 74 -10.36 -0.84 -6.95
C ILE A 74 -10.25 -0.65 -8.46
N LYS A 75 -9.70 -1.58 -9.21
CA LYS A 75 -9.50 -1.43 -10.66
C LYS A 75 -10.78 -1.04 -11.40
N LYS A 76 -11.90 -1.72 -11.12
CA LYS A 76 -13.18 -1.42 -11.75
C LYS A 76 -13.73 -0.06 -11.35
N ASP A 77 -13.69 0.23 -10.06
CA ASP A 77 -14.30 1.43 -9.49
C ASP A 77 -13.64 2.72 -9.98
N LYS A 78 -12.33 2.64 -10.27
CA LYS A 78 -11.54 3.81 -10.70
C LYS A 78 -11.19 3.78 -12.19
N ASN A 79 -11.78 2.85 -12.96
CA ASN A 79 -11.51 2.70 -14.39
C ASN A 79 -10.01 2.55 -14.71
N ILE A 80 -9.29 1.87 -13.83
CA ILE A 80 -7.86 1.61 -14.01
C ILE A 80 -7.70 0.54 -15.09
N VAL A 81 -7.02 0.87 -16.17
CA VAL A 81 -6.84 -0.02 -17.33
C VAL A 81 -5.47 -0.70 -17.32
N GLU A 82 -4.51 -0.14 -16.62
CA GLU A 82 -3.16 -0.70 -16.56
C GLU A 82 -2.55 -0.43 -15.19
N VAL A 83 -1.93 -1.46 -14.61
CA VAL A 83 -1.11 -1.36 -13.41
C VAL A 83 0.19 -2.09 -13.69
N SER A 84 1.31 -1.41 -13.50
CA SER A 84 2.65 -2.00 -13.64
C SER A 84 3.44 -1.74 -12.37
N PHE A 85 4.34 -2.66 -12.04
CA PHE A 85 5.23 -2.51 -10.90
C PHE A 85 6.67 -2.56 -11.38
N PHE A 86 7.42 -1.53 -11.07
CA PHE A 86 8.84 -1.43 -11.40
C PHE A 86 9.66 -1.59 -10.12
N VAL A 87 10.48 -2.61 -10.09
CA VAL A 87 11.37 -2.83 -8.95
C VAL A 87 12.31 -1.63 -8.79
N PRO A 88 12.63 -1.24 -7.57
CA PRO A 88 12.29 -1.96 -6.32
C PRO A 88 10.94 -1.57 -5.72
N ASN A 89 10.31 -0.43 -6.07
CA ASN A 89 9.21 0.08 -5.26
C ASN A 89 8.27 1.07 -5.98
N VAL A 90 8.16 1.00 -7.29
CA VAL A 90 7.35 1.99 -8.04
C VAL A 90 6.15 1.32 -8.69
N PHE A 91 4.94 1.81 -8.38
CA PHE A 91 3.73 1.47 -9.10
C PHE A 91 3.42 2.52 -10.17
N TYR A 92 2.99 2.05 -11.32
CA TYR A 92 2.46 2.87 -12.40
C TYR A 92 0.99 2.53 -12.58
N PHE A 93 0.15 3.56 -12.62
CA PHE A 93 -1.30 3.41 -12.83
C PHE A 93 -1.71 4.21 -14.05
N LYS A 94 -2.56 3.62 -14.89
CA LYS A 94 -3.18 4.29 -16.02
C LYS A 94 -4.68 4.02 -15.97
N TRP A 95 -5.47 5.03 -16.20
CA TRP A 95 -6.94 4.95 -16.20
C TRP A 95 -7.54 5.64 -17.40
N ASP A 96 -8.81 5.30 -17.68
CA ASP A 96 -9.59 5.99 -18.70
C ASP A 96 -10.17 7.29 -18.15
N ILE A 97 -10.13 8.30 -18.99
CA ILE A 97 -10.71 9.60 -18.66
C ILE A 97 -12.16 9.65 -19.15
#